data_7d8ca7bd1ebef87e9d9a5f39ec87cd89
#
_entry.id   7d8ca7bd1ebef87e9d9a5f39ec87cd89
#
_cell.length_a   1.000
_cell.length_b   1.000
_cell.length_c   1.000
_cell.angle_alpha   90.00
_cell.angle_beta   90.00
_cell.angle_gamma   90.00
#
_symmetry.space_group_name_H-M   'P 1'
#
loop_
_entity.id
_entity.type
_entity.pdbx_description
1 polymer ?
#
loop_
_entity_poly.entity_id
_entity_poly.type
_entity_poly.pdbx_seq_one_letter_code
_entity_poly.pdbx_strand_id
1 'polypeptide(L)'
;MKKIVLAYSGGLDTSYCLKKFSEDQYEVHAITIDTGGFSDIEKSNIKKRALLIGAKKYKSIKSKKTYYEKIIRYLIYGNVLRNNNYPLSVSAERIIQAIEIIKYAKENNIKLVAHGSTGAGNDQVRFDMIFQILAPEIKIVTPIRDGNISRKNEIKYLEKKGVKIKWSKAKYSINKGLWGTTIGGDETLTSNKALPEKAFAKVSQTNDCKKITLTFYKGEVFKLNGKKMSPVKIIEKLSSLCSQFGIGRDTHVGDTIIGIKGRVGFEAGGPLVIIKSHHLLEKHTLTKWQQYQKEQLSS
;
A
#
# COMPACT_ATOMS: atom_id res chain seq x y z
N MET A 1 17.33 -10.19 -25.88
CA MET A 1 17.15 -9.12 -24.88
C MET A 1 16.69 -9.74 -23.58
N LYS A 2 17.34 -9.44 -22.45
CA LYS A 2 16.92 -9.98 -21.15
C LYS A 2 15.63 -9.30 -20.71
N LYS A 3 14.65 -10.08 -20.23
CA LYS A 3 13.37 -9.56 -19.74
C LYS A 3 13.44 -9.31 -18.24
N ILE A 4 12.81 -8.22 -17.78
CA ILE A 4 12.69 -7.89 -16.35
C ILE A 4 11.27 -7.40 -16.03
N VAL A 5 10.70 -7.86 -14.91
CA VAL A 5 9.44 -7.34 -14.38
C VAL A 5 9.75 -6.28 -13.34
N LEU A 6 9.26 -5.09 -13.53
CA LEU A 6 9.38 -3.98 -12.57
C LEU A 6 8.05 -3.74 -11.85
N ALA A 7 8.04 -3.82 -10.52
CA ALA A 7 6.94 -3.33 -9.70
C ALA A 7 6.86 -1.80 -9.86
N TYR A 8 5.91 -1.33 -10.68
CA TYR A 8 5.86 0.05 -11.16
C TYR A 8 4.67 0.82 -10.57
N SER A 9 4.96 1.85 -9.79
CA SER A 9 3.95 2.73 -9.19
C SER A 9 3.71 4.02 -9.98
N GLY A 10 4.57 4.34 -10.97
CA GLY A 10 4.58 5.62 -11.65
C GLY A 10 5.23 6.77 -10.85
N GLY A 11 5.79 6.48 -9.68
CA GLY A 11 6.57 7.42 -8.88
C GLY A 11 7.99 7.65 -9.42
N LEU A 12 8.74 8.54 -8.78
CA LEU A 12 10.10 8.90 -9.18
C LEU A 12 11.01 7.67 -9.21
N ASP A 13 11.12 6.97 -8.09
CA ASP A 13 12.04 5.85 -7.88
C ASP A 13 11.81 4.74 -8.92
N THR A 14 10.55 4.34 -9.13
CA THR A 14 10.22 3.32 -10.13
C THR A 14 10.40 3.81 -11.57
N SER A 15 10.26 5.12 -11.82
CA SER A 15 10.54 5.72 -13.14
C SER A 15 12.04 5.79 -13.42
N TYR A 16 12.86 6.06 -12.40
CA TYR A 16 14.31 5.94 -12.50
C TYR A 16 14.73 4.50 -12.84
N CYS A 17 14.22 3.51 -12.10
CA CYS A 17 14.51 2.10 -12.37
C CYS A 17 14.12 1.71 -13.81
N LEU A 18 12.91 2.12 -14.24
CA LEU A 18 12.43 1.84 -15.59
C LEU A 18 13.38 2.40 -16.67
N LYS A 19 13.75 3.70 -16.53
CA LYS A 19 14.65 4.34 -17.50
C LYS A 19 16.02 3.68 -17.53
N LYS A 20 16.59 3.39 -16.34
CA LYS A 20 17.88 2.71 -16.23
C LYS A 20 17.85 1.34 -16.93
N PHE A 21 16.87 0.49 -16.65
CA PHE A 21 16.75 -0.81 -17.31
C PHE A 21 16.55 -0.70 -18.82
N SER A 22 15.77 0.29 -19.26
CA SER A 22 15.60 0.53 -20.70
C SER A 22 16.91 0.93 -21.38
N GLU A 23 17.75 1.77 -20.75
CA GLU A 23 19.08 2.14 -21.25
C GLU A 23 20.06 0.96 -21.23
N ASP A 24 19.95 0.11 -20.21
CA ASP A 24 20.73 -1.13 -20.07
C ASP A 24 20.19 -2.26 -21.00
N GLN A 25 19.33 -1.92 -21.95
CA GLN A 25 18.77 -2.80 -23.00
C GLN A 25 17.96 -4.00 -22.47
N TYR A 26 17.30 -3.85 -21.31
CA TYR A 26 16.31 -4.83 -20.87
C TYR A 26 14.96 -4.63 -21.57
N GLU A 27 14.26 -5.71 -21.85
CA GLU A 27 12.83 -5.67 -22.14
C GLU A 27 12.05 -5.51 -20.84
N VAL A 28 11.67 -4.27 -20.52
CA VAL A 28 11.05 -3.95 -19.24
C VAL A 28 9.53 -4.13 -19.30
N HIS A 29 9.01 -5.04 -18.47
CA HIS A 29 7.59 -5.19 -18.21
C HIS A 29 7.24 -4.38 -16.94
N ALA A 30 6.65 -3.20 -17.12
CA ALA A 30 6.21 -2.35 -16.02
C ALA A 30 4.82 -2.79 -15.53
N ILE A 31 4.74 -3.32 -14.32
CA ILE A 31 3.52 -3.91 -13.77
C ILE A 31 3.05 -3.09 -12.56
N THR A 32 1.85 -2.54 -12.67
CA THR A 32 1.17 -1.82 -11.59
C THR A 32 0.11 -2.72 -10.96
N ILE A 33 0.15 -2.88 -9.64
CA ILE A 33 -0.85 -3.66 -8.90
C ILE A 33 -1.87 -2.69 -8.29
N ASP A 34 -3.11 -2.74 -8.79
CA ASP A 34 -4.21 -1.90 -8.29
C ASP A 34 -4.89 -2.56 -7.09
N THR A 35 -4.49 -2.14 -5.92
CA THR A 35 -5.04 -2.54 -4.62
C THR A 35 -6.08 -1.55 -4.07
N GLY A 36 -6.53 -0.59 -4.91
CA GLY A 36 -7.58 0.38 -4.59
C GLY A 36 -7.09 1.80 -4.33
N GLY A 37 -5.80 2.07 -4.55
CA GLY A 37 -5.20 3.39 -4.35
C GLY A 37 -5.28 4.33 -5.55
N PHE A 38 -5.65 3.83 -6.73
CA PHE A 38 -5.61 4.60 -7.98
C PHE A 38 -6.99 4.84 -8.57
N SER A 39 -7.27 6.08 -8.96
CA SER A 39 -8.38 6.43 -9.86
C SER A 39 -8.08 5.97 -11.30
N ASP A 40 -9.09 5.93 -12.15
CA ASP A 40 -8.91 5.55 -13.57
C ASP A 40 -8.03 6.55 -14.33
N ILE A 41 -8.11 7.83 -13.98
CA ILE A 41 -7.25 8.89 -14.54
C ILE A 41 -5.79 8.65 -14.14
N GLU A 42 -5.53 8.36 -12.87
CA GLU A 42 -4.16 8.05 -12.39
C GLU A 42 -3.60 6.82 -13.07
N LYS A 43 -4.38 5.74 -13.23
CA LYS A 43 -3.96 4.52 -13.95
C LYS A 43 -3.60 4.81 -15.41
N SER A 44 -4.40 5.66 -16.08
CA SER A 44 -4.12 6.09 -17.46
C SER A 44 -2.80 6.86 -17.54
N ASN A 45 -2.57 7.79 -16.60
CA ASN A 45 -1.35 8.58 -16.54
C ASN A 45 -0.11 7.72 -16.23
N ILE A 46 -0.23 6.76 -15.32
CA ILE A 46 0.83 5.79 -15.00
C ILE A 46 1.21 4.97 -16.25
N LYS A 47 0.21 4.49 -17.01
CA LYS A 47 0.43 3.76 -18.27
C LYS A 47 1.17 4.63 -19.29
N LYS A 48 0.68 5.85 -19.54
CA LYS A 48 1.32 6.78 -20.49
C LYS A 48 2.77 7.05 -20.10
N ARG A 49 3.02 7.30 -18.82
CA ARG A 49 4.36 7.53 -18.28
C ARG A 49 5.26 6.32 -18.46
N ALA A 50 4.80 5.12 -18.14
CA ALA A 50 5.58 3.90 -18.30
C ALA A 50 6.07 3.73 -19.75
N LEU A 51 5.16 3.87 -20.72
CA LEU A 51 5.49 3.72 -22.14
C LEU A 51 6.42 4.83 -22.63
N LEU A 52 6.20 6.07 -22.21
CA LEU A 52 7.06 7.21 -22.56
C LEU A 52 8.49 7.04 -22.04
N ILE A 53 8.68 6.47 -20.86
CA ILE A 53 10.01 6.26 -20.26
C ILE A 53 10.77 5.11 -20.90
N GLY A 54 10.07 4.18 -21.55
CA GLY A 54 10.69 3.08 -22.28
C GLY A 54 10.25 1.67 -21.85
N ALA A 55 9.12 1.51 -21.15
CA ALA A 55 8.55 0.20 -20.92
C ALA A 55 8.17 -0.47 -22.23
N LYS A 56 8.65 -1.68 -22.48
CA LYS A 56 8.23 -2.48 -23.64
C LYS A 56 6.79 -2.97 -23.46
N LYS A 57 6.41 -3.28 -22.21
CA LYS A 57 5.07 -3.74 -21.85
C LYS A 57 4.60 -3.08 -20.56
N TYR A 58 3.35 -2.66 -20.53
CA TYR A 58 2.70 -2.17 -19.33
C TYR A 58 1.43 -2.99 -19.05
N LYS A 59 1.23 -3.37 -17.78
CA LYS A 59 -0.01 -4.02 -17.35
C LYS A 59 -0.40 -3.50 -15.97
N SER A 60 -1.68 -3.17 -15.81
CA SER A 60 -2.29 -2.94 -14.49
C SER A 60 -3.10 -4.17 -14.09
N ILE A 61 -2.79 -4.74 -12.93
CA ILE A 61 -3.46 -5.94 -12.40
C ILE A 61 -4.42 -5.48 -11.30
N LYS A 62 -5.71 -5.78 -11.47
CA LYS A 62 -6.76 -5.47 -10.49
C LYS A 62 -6.73 -6.49 -9.35
N SER A 63 -6.27 -6.08 -8.16
CA SER A 63 -6.04 -7.00 -7.04
C SER A 63 -6.84 -6.68 -5.77
N LYS A 64 -7.84 -5.78 -5.82
CA LYS A 64 -8.68 -5.43 -4.66
C LYS A 64 -9.36 -6.64 -4.02
N LYS A 65 -9.95 -7.52 -4.84
CA LYS A 65 -10.63 -8.73 -4.37
C LYS A 65 -9.62 -9.70 -3.76
N THR A 66 -8.54 -9.98 -4.45
CA THR A 66 -7.46 -10.86 -3.98
C THR A 66 -6.82 -10.33 -2.70
N TYR A 67 -6.62 -9.00 -2.60
CA TYR A 67 -6.11 -8.35 -1.40
C TYR A 67 -7.05 -8.54 -0.21
N TYR A 68 -8.36 -8.39 -0.42
CA TYR A 68 -9.34 -8.69 0.62
C TYR A 68 -9.29 -10.17 1.03
N GLU A 69 -9.39 -11.08 0.09
CA GLU A 69 -9.51 -12.52 0.34
C GLU A 69 -8.25 -13.14 0.97
N LYS A 70 -7.06 -12.64 0.61
CA LYS A 70 -5.80 -13.23 1.08
C LYS A 70 -5.19 -12.53 2.29
N ILE A 71 -5.57 -11.28 2.55
CA ILE A 71 -4.92 -10.48 3.60
C ILE A 71 -5.93 -9.76 4.48
N ILE A 72 -6.76 -8.85 3.94
CA ILE A 72 -7.61 -7.97 4.76
C ILE A 72 -8.58 -8.76 5.63
N ARG A 73 -9.20 -9.81 5.10
CA ARG A 73 -10.09 -10.70 5.85
C ARG A 73 -9.45 -11.21 7.15
N TYR A 74 -8.18 -11.58 7.10
CA TYR A 74 -7.45 -12.09 8.27
C TYR A 74 -7.06 -10.98 9.24
N LEU A 75 -6.78 -9.77 8.74
CA LEU A 75 -6.60 -8.59 9.61
C LEU A 75 -7.90 -8.27 10.37
N ILE A 76 -9.06 -8.45 9.74
CA ILE A 76 -10.37 -8.29 10.41
C ILE A 76 -10.58 -9.42 11.42
N TYR A 77 -10.38 -10.68 11.04
CA TYR A 77 -10.53 -11.82 11.94
C TYR A 77 -9.63 -11.72 13.17
N GLY A 78 -8.39 -11.23 13.01
CA GLY A 78 -7.46 -10.99 14.09
C GLY A 78 -7.71 -9.68 14.87
N ASN A 79 -8.59 -8.79 14.42
CA ASN A 79 -8.71 -7.41 14.93
C ASN A 79 -7.34 -6.69 14.97
N VAL A 80 -6.51 -6.92 13.94
CA VAL A 80 -5.10 -6.54 13.95
C VAL A 80 -4.92 -5.03 13.93
N LEU A 81 -4.40 -4.51 15.04
CA LEU A 81 -4.04 -3.10 15.21
C LEU A 81 -2.63 -3.01 15.83
N ARG A 82 -1.65 -2.62 15.04
CA ARG A 82 -0.30 -2.40 15.57
C ARG A 82 -0.31 -1.21 16.54
N ASN A 83 0.25 -1.42 17.75
CA ASN A 83 0.20 -0.45 18.84
C ASN A 83 -1.23 0.06 19.14
N ASN A 84 -2.23 -0.81 19.01
CA ASN A 84 -3.67 -0.56 19.25
C ASN A 84 -4.31 0.55 18.38
N ASN A 85 -3.62 1.07 17.37
CA ASN A 85 -4.16 2.14 16.52
C ASN A 85 -3.98 1.90 15.01
N TYR A 86 -2.88 1.31 14.55
CA TYR A 86 -2.56 1.23 13.14
C TYR A 86 -2.97 -0.10 12.50
N PRO A 87 -3.92 -0.10 11.54
CA PRO A 87 -4.46 -1.34 10.94
C PRO A 87 -3.56 -1.94 9.83
N LEU A 88 -2.26 -1.64 9.82
CA LEU A 88 -1.28 -2.11 8.81
C LEU A 88 -1.62 -1.72 7.37
N SER A 89 -2.27 -0.59 7.14
CA SER A 89 -2.83 -0.13 5.86
C SER A 89 -1.97 -0.48 4.63
N VAL A 90 -0.92 0.29 4.38
CA VAL A 90 -0.04 0.09 3.21
C VAL A 90 0.95 -1.06 3.43
N SER A 91 1.29 -1.36 4.69
CA SER A 91 2.24 -2.42 4.99
C SER A 91 1.78 -3.79 4.49
N ALA A 92 0.51 -4.13 4.74
CA ALA A 92 -0.10 -5.38 4.27
C ALA A 92 -0.28 -5.41 2.74
N GLU A 93 -0.46 -4.25 2.12
CA GLU A 93 -0.62 -4.11 0.69
C GLU A 93 0.63 -4.55 -0.10
N ARG A 94 1.83 -4.29 0.44
CA ARG A 94 3.09 -4.68 -0.22
C ARG A 94 3.20 -6.19 -0.42
N ILE A 95 2.60 -6.98 0.46
CA ILE A 95 2.59 -8.44 0.35
C ILE A 95 1.82 -8.90 -0.89
N ILE A 96 0.61 -8.38 -1.11
CA ILE A 96 -0.16 -8.75 -2.31
C ILE A 96 0.47 -8.21 -3.57
N GLN A 97 1.09 -7.03 -3.52
CA GLN A 97 1.82 -6.48 -4.65
C GLN A 97 2.98 -7.40 -5.05
N ALA A 98 3.76 -7.89 -4.09
CA ALA A 98 4.85 -8.83 -4.34
C ALA A 98 4.37 -10.17 -4.91
N ILE A 99 3.29 -10.73 -4.35
CA ILE A 99 2.68 -11.98 -4.83
C ILE A 99 2.28 -11.87 -6.31
N GLU A 100 1.59 -10.80 -6.69
CA GLU A 100 1.12 -10.60 -8.06
C GLU A 100 2.27 -10.34 -9.05
N ILE A 101 3.35 -9.68 -8.61
CA ILE A 101 4.57 -9.49 -9.41
C ILE A 101 5.24 -10.84 -9.71
N ILE A 102 5.42 -11.69 -8.70
CA ILE A 102 6.00 -13.03 -8.89
C ILE A 102 5.12 -13.90 -9.78
N LYS A 103 3.81 -13.88 -9.55
CA LYS A 103 2.86 -14.60 -10.40
C LYS A 103 3.01 -14.19 -11.87
N TYR A 104 3.03 -12.89 -12.14
CA TYR A 104 3.26 -12.37 -13.50
C TYR A 104 4.60 -12.80 -14.08
N ALA A 105 5.68 -12.77 -13.29
CA ALA A 105 6.99 -13.17 -13.74
C ALA A 105 7.03 -14.65 -14.13
N LYS A 106 6.44 -15.53 -13.32
CA LYS A 106 6.32 -16.97 -13.59
C LYS A 106 5.49 -17.26 -14.84
N GLU A 107 4.31 -16.63 -14.97
CA GLU A 107 3.41 -16.79 -16.14
C GLU A 107 4.06 -16.35 -17.46
N ASN A 108 5.05 -15.45 -17.43
CA ASN A 108 5.75 -14.96 -18.60
C ASN A 108 7.19 -15.52 -18.74
N ASN A 109 7.58 -16.50 -17.92
CA ASN A 109 8.93 -17.10 -17.91
C ASN A 109 10.05 -16.06 -17.73
N ILE A 110 9.84 -15.03 -16.92
CA ILE A 110 10.82 -13.97 -16.64
C ILE A 110 11.57 -14.30 -15.34
N LYS A 111 12.90 -14.30 -15.39
CA LYS A 111 13.79 -14.69 -14.28
C LYS A 111 14.37 -13.49 -13.50
N LEU A 112 13.93 -12.27 -13.81
CA LEU A 112 14.36 -11.05 -13.14
C LEU A 112 13.15 -10.26 -12.68
N VAL A 113 13.12 -9.87 -11.39
CA VAL A 113 12.13 -8.94 -10.84
C VAL A 113 12.84 -7.75 -10.20
N ALA A 114 12.19 -6.59 -10.22
CA ALA A 114 12.76 -5.38 -9.66
C ALA A 114 11.73 -4.56 -8.89
N HIS A 115 12.20 -3.82 -7.90
CA HIS A 115 11.45 -2.77 -7.21
C HIS A 115 12.32 -1.54 -6.96
N GLY A 116 11.69 -0.38 -6.74
CA GLY A 116 12.35 0.90 -6.48
C GLY A 116 12.40 1.28 -4.99
N SER A 117 12.34 0.33 -4.07
CA SER A 117 12.39 0.65 -2.64
C SER A 117 13.81 1.02 -2.21
N THR A 118 13.91 2.01 -1.31
CA THR A 118 15.18 2.42 -0.69
C THR A 118 15.59 1.48 0.44
N GLY A 119 16.87 1.51 0.83
CA GLY A 119 17.40 0.68 1.92
C GLY A 119 16.91 1.08 3.32
N ALA A 120 16.42 2.31 3.51
CA ALA A 120 16.00 2.80 4.83
C ALA A 120 14.59 2.35 5.25
N GLY A 121 13.72 1.98 4.29
CA GLY A 121 12.33 1.62 4.57
C GLY A 121 12.09 0.11 4.71
N ASN A 122 10.95 -0.26 5.29
CA ASN A 122 10.53 -1.66 5.45
C ASN A 122 10.01 -2.30 4.14
N ASP A 123 9.68 -1.50 3.12
CA ASP A 123 9.06 -2.01 1.91
C ASP A 123 9.99 -2.94 1.12
N GLN A 124 11.29 -2.65 1.09
CA GLN A 124 12.29 -3.52 0.48
C GLN A 124 12.25 -4.95 1.08
N VAL A 125 12.20 -5.05 2.41
CA VAL A 125 12.20 -6.34 3.09
C VAL A 125 10.92 -7.12 2.79
N ARG A 126 9.76 -6.44 2.72
CA ARG A 126 8.49 -7.07 2.37
C ARG A 126 8.51 -7.64 0.95
N PHE A 127 9.03 -6.89 -0.02
CA PHE A 127 9.18 -7.38 -1.40
C PHE A 127 10.17 -8.55 -1.46
N ASP A 128 11.38 -8.37 -0.92
CA ASP A 128 12.43 -9.39 -1.00
C ASP A 128 12.00 -10.69 -0.32
N MET A 129 11.41 -10.61 0.87
CA MET A 129 10.91 -11.78 1.59
C MET A 129 9.90 -12.59 0.77
N ILE A 130 8.89 -11.93 0.20
CA ILE A 130 7.88 -12.61 -0.59
C ILE A 130 8.49 -13.16 -1.90
N PHE A 131 9.38 -12.42 -2.54
CA PHE A 131 10.05 -12.87 -3.75
C PHE A 131 10.90 -14.12 -3.48
N GLN A 132 11.69 -14.13 -2.41
CA GLN A 132 12.54 -15.27 -2.04
C GLN A 132 11.72 -16.49 -1.61
N ILE A 133 10.62 -16.31 -0.89
CA ILE A 133 9.76 -17.43 -0.47
C ILE A 133 9.03 -18.05 -1.65
N LEU A 134 8.47 -17.23 -2.55
CA LEU A 134 7.62 -17.72 -3.63
C LEU A 134 8.37 -18.10 -4.90
N ALA A 135 9.57 -17.56 -5.09
CA ALA A 135 10.35 -17.76 -6.32
C ALA A 135 11.86 -17.57 -6.06
N PRO A 136 12.50 -18.45 -5.26
CA PRO A 136 13.92 -18.35 -4.95
C PRO A 136 14.81 -18.44 -6.22
N GLU A 137 14.28 -18.98 -7.31
CA GLU A 137 14.94 -19.09 -8.61
C GLU A 137 14.92 -17.77 -9.42
N ILE A 138 14.16 -16.76 -9.00
CA ILE A 138 14.05 -15.47 -9.67
C ILE A 138 14.97 -14.45 -8.99
N LYS A 139 15.88 -13.84 -9.76
CA LYS A 139 16.81 -12.84 -9.25
C LYS A 139 16.11 -11.50 -9.01
N ILE A 140 16.34 -10.92 -7.83
CA ILE A 140 15.87 -9.59 -7.43
C ILE A 140 16.90 -8.53 -7.83
N VAL A 141 16.44 -7.40 -8.39
CA VAL A 141 17.29 -6.28 -8.81
C VAL A 141 16.75 -4.98 -8.22
N THR A 142 17.57 -4.26 -7.47
CA THR A 142 17.16 -3.09 -6.68
C THR A 142 18.09 -1.88 -6.89
N PRO A 143 18.04 -1.20 -8.06
CA PRO A 143 19.03 -0.20 -8.44
C PRO A 143 19.13 0.97 -7.45
N ILE A 144 18.01 1.36 -6.83
CA ILE A 144 17.98 2.47 -5.85
C ILE A 144 18.73 2.09 -4.59
N ARG A 145 18.40 0.93 -4.01
CA ARG A 145 19.03 0.42 -2.79
C ARG A 145 20.51 0.12 -3.00
N ASP A 146 20.79 -0.67 -4.04
CA ASP A 146 22.14 -1.19 -4.28
C ASP A 146 23.11 -0.06 -4.67
N GLY A 147 22.62 0.97 -5.36
CA GLY A 147 23.39 2.15 -5.74
C GLY A 147 23.34 3.29 -4.74
N ASN A 148 22.59 3.15 -3.63
CA ASN A 148 22.33 4.23 -2.66
C ASN A 148 21.97 5.56 -3.34
N ILE A 149 21.05 5.48 -4.30
CA ILE A 149 20.71 6.61 -5.17
C ILE A 149 19.82 7.60 -4.44
N SER A 150 20.28 8.86 -4.37
CA SER A 150 19.47 9.92 -3.76
C SER A 150 18.39 10.42 -4.74
N ARG A 151 17.26 10.88 -4.20
CA ARG A 151 16.16 11.48 -4.97
C ARG A 151 16.63 12.60 -5.94
N LYS A 152 17.62 13.39 -5.51
CA LYS A 152 18.22 14.45 -6.35
C LYS A 152 18.95 13.85 -7.57
N ASN A 153 19.64 12.75 -7.37
CA ASN A 153 20.37 12.05 -8.45
C ASN A 153 19.41 11.33 -9.41
N GLU A 154 18.30 10.79 -8.91
CA GLU A 154 17.24 10.20 -9.76
C GLU A 154 16.66 11.24 -10.70
N ILE A 155 16.31 12.44 -10.18
CA ILE A 155 15.77 13.54 -10.99
C ILE A 155 16.78 13.98 -12.05
N LYS A 156 18.04 14.24 -11.65
CA LYS A 156 19.10 14.62 -12.59
C LYS A 156 19.32 13.58 -13.69
N TYR A 157 19.30 12.31 -13.33
CA TYR A 157 19.45 11.23 -14.30
C TYR A 157 18.29 11.22 -15.31
N LEU A 158 17.05 11.30 -14.84
CA LEU A 158 15.86 11.29 -15.68
C LEU A 158 15.85 12.51 -16.63
N GLU A 159 16.18 13.71 -16.13
CA GLU A 159 16.29 14.95 -16.94
C GLU A 159 17.36 14.80 -18.03
N LYS A 160 18.57 14.31 -17.66
CA LYS A 160 19.66 14.06 -18.61
C LYS A 160 19.25 13.07 -19.72
N LYS A 161 18.36 12.12 -19.39
CA LYS A 161 17.83 11.11 -20.32
C LYS A 161 16.55 11.56 -21.06
N GLY A 162 16.22 12.85 -21.02
CA GLY A 162 15.11 13.44 -21.77
C GLY A 162 13.72 13.19 -21.19
N VAL A 163 13.62 12.70 -19.95
CA VAL A 163 12.34 12.48 -19.28
C VAL A 163 11.87 13.82 -18.67
N LYS A 164 11.08 14.57 -19.42
CA LYS A 164 10.56 15.90 -19.02
C LYS A 164 9.31 15.78 -18.14
N ILE A 165 9.43 15.15 -16.99
CA ILE A 165 8.35 15.04 -16.01
C ILE A 165 8.72 15.92 -14.80
N LYS A 166 7.83 16.86 -14.45
CA LYS A 166 8.01 17.63 -13.21
C LYS A 166 7.74 16.72 -12.03
N TRP A 167 8.80 16.31 -11.36
CA TRP A 167 8.71 15.61 -10.08
C TRP A 167 8.48 16.68 -9.01
N SER A 168 7.22 16.93 -8.67
CA SER A 168 6.91 17.88 -7.60
C SER A 168 7.69 17.46 -6.35
N LYS A 169 8.27 18.43 -5.64
CA LYS A 169 8.71 18.25 -4.25
C LYS A 169 7.44 18.11 -3.42
N ALA A 170 6.79 16.94 -3.53
CA ALA A 170 5.65 16.66 -2.69
C ALA A 170 6.15 16.74 -1.25
N LYS A 171 5.53 17.61 -0.47
CA LYS A 171 5.82 17.79 0.96
C LYS A 171 5.67 16.45 1.69
N TYR A 172 4.73 15.65 1.21
CA TYR A 172 4.40 14.34 1.78
C TYR A 172 4.53 13.22 0.75
N SER A 173 5.00 12.06 1.21
CA SER A 173 4.87 10.78 0.51
C SER A 173 3.54 10.15 0.93
N ILE A 174 2.58 10.12 0.01
CA ILE A 174 1.25 9.59 0.27
C ILE A 174 1.09 8.26 -0.46
N ASN A 175 0.81 7.21 0.29
CA ASN A 175 0.49 5.89 -0.24
C ASN A 175 -0.97 5.56 0.09
N LYS A 176 -1.79 5.34 -0.93
CA LYS A 176 -3.20 4.99 -0.82
C LYS A 176 -3.42 3.53 -1.17
N GLY A 177 -4.35 2.88 -0.49
CA GLY A 177 -4.82 1.54 -0.78
C GLY A 177 -6.24 1.31 -0.28
N LEU A 178 -6.79 0.15 -0.54
CA LEU A 178 -8.13 -0.24 -0.07
C LEU A 178 -8.25 -0.19 1.46
N TRP A 179 -7.17 -0.54 2.17
CA TRP A 179 -7.14 -0.68 3.63
C TRP A 179 -6.59 0.55 4.36
N GLY A 180 -6.61 1.71 3.70
CA GLY A 180 -6.23 3.01 4.26
C GLY A 180 -5.10 3.70 3.49
N THR A 181 -4.73 4.86 4.00
CA THR A 181 -3.71 5.75 3.42
C THR A 181 -2.64 6.01 4.46
N THR A 182 -1.37 6.07 4.05
CA THR A 182 -0.27 6.53 4.90
C THR A 182 0.34 7.82 4.34
N ILE A 183 0.81 8.68 5.24
CA ILE A 183 1.37 9.99 4.96
C ILE A 183 2.69 10.11 5.69
N GLY A 184 3.79 10.16 4.95
CA GLY A 184 5.15 10.34 5.48
C GLY A 184 5.79 11.62 4.97
N GLY A 185 6.77 12.14 5.68
CA GLY A 185 7.50 13.35 5.31
C GLY A 185 7.19 14.53 6.22
N ASP A 186 7.93 15.61 6.04
CA ASP A 186 7.85 16.87 6.78
C ASP A 186 7.62 16.68 8.31
N GLU A 187 6.42 16.94 8.81
CA GLU A 187 6.11 16.86 10.25
C GLU A 187 6.34 15.47 10.85
N THR A 188 6.24 14.41 10.05
CA THR A 188 6.51 13.05 10.55
C THR A 188 8.00 12.73 10.73
N LEU A 189 8.89 13.58 10.24
CA LEU A 189 10.34 13.43 10.38
C LEU A 189 10.86 13.84 11.77
N THR A 190 10.02 14.51 12.56
CA THR A 190 10.34 14.96 13.93
C THR A 190 9.33 14.41 14.92
N SER A 191 9.70 14.33 16.20
CA SER A 191 8.81 13.81 17.26
C SER A 191 7.80 14.85 17.78
N ASN A 192 8.04 16.13 17.57
CA ASN A 192 7.34 17.24 18.20
C ASN A 192 6.28 17.94 17.34
N LYS A 193 6.04 17.43 16.11
CA LYS A 193 5.05 18.03 15.20
C LYS A 193 3.95 17.04 14.87
N ALA A 194 2.71 17.49 14.92
CA ALA A 194 1.55 16.75 14.41
C ALA A 194 1.32 17.05 12.93
N LEU A 195 0.75 16.09 12.19
CA LEU A 195 0.31 16.33 10.82
C LEU A 195 -0.85 17.33 10.80
N PRO A 196 -0.77 18.40 10.00
CA PRO A 196 -1.87 19.34 9.86
C PRO A 196 -3.00 18.71 9.04
N GLU A 197 -4.22 19.22 9.25
CA GLU A 197 -5.44 18.74 8.55
C GLU A 197 -5.27 18.72 7.02
N LYS A 198 -4.56 19.69 6.46
CA LYS A 198 -4.25 19.79 5.01
C LYS A 198 -3.34 18.69 4.46
N ALA A 199 -2.71 17.89 5.31
CA ALA A 199 -1.91 16.74 4.87
C ALA A 199 -2.80 15.57 4.45
N PHE A 200 -4.04 15.52 4.93
CA PHE A 200 -5.02 14.51 4.57
C PHE A 200 -5.73 14.85 3.25
N ALA A 201 -6.21 13.82 2.55
CA ALA A 201 -6.81 13.99 1.22
C ALA A 201 -8.08 14.84 1.20
N LYS A 202 -8.80 14.90 2.32
CA LYS A 202 -9.99 15.73 2.50
C LYS A 202 -9.89 16.41 3.86
N VAL A 203 -10.28 17.67 3.91
CA VAL A 203 -10.53 18.37 5.17
C VAL A 203 -11.84 17.82 5.75
N SER A 204 -11.94 17.71 7.08
CA SER A 204 -13.20 17.34 7.72
C SER A 204 -14.30 18.34 7.33
N GLN A 205 -15.45 17.83 6.88
CA GLN A 205 -16.52 18.67 6.29
C GLN A 205 -17.68 18.90 7.26
N THR A 206 -17.74 18.14 8.36
CA THR A 206 -18.89 18.20 9.27
C THR A 206 -18.51 17.74 10.67
N ASN A 207 -19.17 18.34 11.66
CA ASN A 207 -19.16 17.90 13.06
C ASN A 207 -20.44 17.11 13.42
N ASP A 208 -21.30 16.81 12.45
CA ASP A 208 -22.53 16.07 12.69
C ASP A 208 -22.26 14.62 13.09
N CYS A 209 -23.28 13.98 13.68
CA CYS A 209 -23.28 12.56 13.97
C CYS A 209 -24.02 11.78 12.90
N LYS A 210 -23.48 10.63 12.50
CA LYS A 210 -24.14 9.73 11.56
C LYS A 210 -24.20 8.32 12.12
N LYS A 211 -25.42 7.80 12.30
CA LYS A 211 -25.63 6.39 12.67
C LYS A 211 -25.47 5.50 11.44
N ILE A 212 -24.70 4.44 11.58
CA ILE A 212 -24.54 3.38 10.57
C ILE A 212 -24.77 2.02 11.20
N THR A 213 -25.21 1.06 10.40
CA THR A 213 -25.38 -0.34 10.82
C THR A 213 -24.53 -1.24 9.97
N LEU A 214 -23.66 -2.02 10.60
CA LEU A 214 -22.87 -3.08 9.96
C LEU A 214 -23.46 -4.44 10.33
N THR A 215 -23.60 -5.31 9.33
CA THR A 215 -23.97 -6.71 9.56
C THR A 215 -22.78 -7.58 9.20
N PHE A 216 -22.42 -8.49 10.09
CA PHE A 216 -21.37 -9.49 9.85
C PHE A 216 -21.99 -10.86 9.62
N TYR A 217 -21.34 -11.66 8.80
CA TYR A 217 -21.67 -13.06 8.59
C TYR A 217 -20.39 -13.88 8.58
N LYS A 218 -20.26 -14.85 9.46
CA LYS A 218 -19.05 -15.66 9.67
C LYS A 218 -17.79 -14.83 9.81
N GLY A 219 -17.86 -13.72 10.58
CA GLY A 219 -16.73 -12.81 10.82
C GLY A 219 -16.43 -11.80 9.70
N GLU A 220 -17.08 -11.91 8.53
CA GLU A 220 -16.90 -10.95 7.44
C GLU A 220 -18.01 -9.91 7.40
N VAL A 221 -17.66 -8.65 7.10
CA VAL A 221 -18.66 -7.59 6.89
C VAL A 221 -19.48 -7.90 5.63
N PHE A 222 -20.82 -7.90 5.77
CA PHE A 222 -21.75 -8.42 4.77
C PHE A 222 -22.79 -7.40 4.29
N LYS A 223 -23.28 -6.50 5.20
CA LYS A 223 -24.21 -5.44 4.86
C LYS A 223 -23.77 -4.12 5.48
N LEU A 224 -24.11 -3.03 4.81
CA LEU A 224 -24.01 -1.67 5.31
C LEU A 224 -25.39 -1.02 5.20
N ASN A 225 -25.95 -0.59 6.34
CA ASN A 225 -27.31 -0.01 6.43
C ASN A 225 -28.36 -0.90 5.75
N GLY A 226 -28.38 -2.20 6.08
CA GLY A 226 -29.30 -3.20 5.55
C GLY A 226 -29.00 -3.67 4.11
N LYS A 227 -28.19 -2.96 3.32
CA LYS A 227 -27.88 -3.31 1.93
C LYS A 227 -26.71 -4.28 1.85
N LYS A 228 -26.93 -5.46 1.24
CA LYS A 228 -25.92 -6.45 0.93
C LYS A 228 -24.98 -5.92 -0.16
N MET A 229 -23.67 -6.05 0.06
CA MET A 229 -22.65 -5.72 -0.95
C MET A 229 -21.35 -6.47 -0.65
N SER A 230 -20.41 -6.48 -1.61
CA SER A 230 -19.10 -7.10 -1.36
C SER A 230 -18.34 -6.38 -0.26
N PRO A 231 -17.53 -7.09 0.54
CA PRO A 231 -16.71 -6.46 1.58
C PRO A 231 -15.82 -5.33 1.06
N VAL A 232 -15.25 -5.47 -0.14
CA VAL A 232 -14.48 -4.41 -0.81
C VAL A 232 -15.30 -3.13 -0.96
N LYS A 233 -16.55 -3.23 -1.45
CA LYS A 233 -17.44 -2.07 -1.59
C LYS A 233 -17.83 -1.46 -0.24
N ILE A 234 -17.99 -2.28 0.79
CA ILE A 234 -18.26 -1.78 2.15
C ILE A 234 -17.05 -0.98 2.67
N ILE A 235 -15.84 -1.51 2.53
CA ILE A 235 -14.60 -0.82 2.93
C ILE A 235 -14.47 0.53 2.19
N GLU A 236 -14.66 0.54 0.87
CA GLU A 236 -14.59 1.77 0.07
C GLU A 236 -15.60 2.82 0.52
N LYS A 237 -16.86 2.41 0.76
CA LYS A 237 -17.92 3.33 1.22
C LYS A 237 -17.67 3.84 2.63
N LEU A 238 -17.25 2.98 3.55
CA LEU A 238 -16.92 3.38 4.92
C LEU A 238 -15.72 4.32 4.95
N SER A 239 -14.67 4.03 4.19
CA SER A 239 -13.50 4.90 4.10
C SER A 239 -13.87 6.28 3.57
N SER A 240 -14.70 6.35 2.51
CA SER A 240 -15.19 7.62 1.97
C SER A 240 -16.08 8.37 2.96
N LEU A 241 -16.92 7.67 3.72
CA LEU A 241 -17.78 8.27 4.74
C LEU A 241 -16.94 8.79 5.91
N CYS A 242 -16.08 7.96 6.48
CA CYS A 242 -15.23 8.32 7.62
C CYS A 242 -14.31 9.51 7.32
N SER A 243 -13.80 9.61 6.09
CA SER A 243 -12.96 10.73 5.65
C SER A 243 -13.70 12.08 5.71
N GLN A 244 -15.04 12.11 5.50
CA GLN A 244 -15.84 13.34 5.62
C GLN A 244 -15.93 13.85 7.07
N PHE A 245 -15.79 12.94 8.03
CA PHE A 245 -15.84 13.23 9.47
C PHE A 245 -14.44 13.33 10.10
N GLY A 246 -13.37 13.19 9.32
CA GLY A 246 -12.00 13.13 9.84
C GLY A 246 -11.71 11.90 10.72
N ILE A 247 -12.56 10.86 10.67
CA ILE A 247 -12.44 9.66 11.49
C ILE A 247 -11.34 8.73 10.95
N GLY A 248 -10.54 8.19 11.85
CA GLY A 248 -9.50 7.21 11.54
C GLY A 248 -8.17 7.82 11.13
N ARG A 249 -7.93 9.06 11.53
CA ARG A 249 -6.66 9.78 11.40
C ARG A 249 -5.86 9.69 12.67
N ASP A 250 -4.60 9.28 12.54
CA ASP A 250 -3.68 9.19 13.67
C ASP A 250 -2.22 9.11 13.16
N THR A 251 -1.28 9.06 14.09
CA THR A 251 0.14 8.85 13.83
C THR A 251 0.59 7.54 14.44
N HIS A 252 1.09 6.63 13.61
CA HIS A 252 1.75 5.42 14.07
C HIS A 252 3.24 5.71 14.31
N VAL A 253 3.74 5.27 15.46
CA VAL A 253 5.17 5.25 15.80
C VAL A 253 5.59 3.79 15.90
N GLY A 254 6.51 3.38 15.07
CA GLY A 254 6.96 1.99 15.03
C GLY A 254 8.44 1.88 14.69
N ASP A 255 8.95 0.67 14.76
CA ASP A 255 10.33 0.37 14.41
C ASP A 255 10.44 -0.09 12.96
N THR A 256 11.46 0.39 12.27
CA THR A 256 11.91 -0.26 11.03
C THR A 256 12.61 -1.57 11.38
N ILE A 257 12.74 -2.46 10.40
CA ILE A 257 13.42 -3.76 10.59
C ILE A 257 14.88 -3.57 11.02
N ILE A 258 15.49 -2.45 10.65
CA ILE A 258 16.86 -2.09 11.07
C ILE A 258 16.89 -1.34 12.43
N GLY A 259 15.80 -1.33 13.18
CA GLY A 259 15.74 -0.80 14.55
C GLY A 259 15.61 0.73 14.66
N ILE A 260 15.35 1.46 13.58
CA ILE A 260 15.16 2.91 13.62
C ILE A 260 13.70 3.22 13.90
N LYS A 261 13.41 4.08 14.86
CA LYS A 261 12.05 4.61 15.09
C LYS A 261 11.59 5.42 13.91
N GLY A 262 10.40 5.12 13.42
CA GLY A 262 9.75 5.82 12.34
C GLY A 262 8.37 6.32 12.74
N ARG A 263 7.96 7.47 12.20
CA ARG A 263 6.61 8.01 12.33
C ARG A 263 5.94 8.05 10.98
N VAL A 264 4.68 7.69 10.95
CA VAL A 264 3.85 7.81 9.76
C VAL A 264 2.45 8.20 10.17
N GLY A 265 1.90 9.24 9.56
CA GLY A 265 0.49 9.53 9.67
C GLY A 265 -0.33 8.56 8.84
N PHE A 266 -1.56 8.34 9.24
CA PHE A 266 -2.47 7.50 8.46
C PHE A 266 -3.92 7.98 8.55
N GLU A 267 -4.69 7.62 7.54
CA GLU A 267 -6.15 7.74 7.50
C GLU A 267 -6.74 6.38 7.11
N ALA A 268 -7.44 5.74 8.04
CA ALA A 268 -7.96 4.39 7.89
C ALA A 268 -9.33 4.21 8.56
N GLY A 269 -10.25 5.17 8.37
CA GLY A 269 -11.54 5.19 9.06
C GLY A 269 -12.40 3.95 8.79
N GLY A 270 -12.51 3.52 7.53
CA GLY A 270 -13.24 2.30 7.19
C GLY A 270 -12.69 1.05 7.88
N PRO A 271 -11.39 0.75 7.76
CA PRO A 271 -10.73 -0.32 8.50
C PRO A 271 -10.96 -0.29 10.01
N LEU A 272 -10.75 0.86 10.64
CA LEU A 272 -10.91 0.99 12.10
C LEU A 272 -12.35 0.78 12.55
N VAL A 273 -13.33 1.30 11.82
CA VAL A 273 -14.75 1.08 12.11
C VAL A 273 -15.09 -0.41 11.99
N ILE A 274 -14.60 -1.10 10.97
CA ILE A 274 -14.84 -2.54 10.79
C ILE A 274 -14.19 -3.33 11.91
N ILE A 275 -12.90 -3.11 12.21
CA ILE A 275 -12.18 -3.83 13.26
C ILE A 275 -12.82 -3.62 14.63
N LYS A 276 -13.14 -2.37 14.99
CA LYS A 276 -13.79 -2.07 16.29
C LYS A 276 -15.18 -2.70 16.41
N SER A 277 -15.97 -2.67 15.33
CA SER A 277 -17.30 -3.28 15.32
C SER A 277 -17.21 -4.81 15.38
N HIS A 278 -16.26 -5.41 14.68
CA HIS A 278 -16.00 -6.85 14.73
C HIS A 278 -15.56 -7.30 16.13
N HIS A 279 -14.61 -6.59 16.73
CA HIS A 279 -14.16 -6.87 18.10
C HIS A 279 -15.29 -6.74 19.12
N LEU A 280 -16.15 -5.70 18.98
CA LEU A 280 -17.33 -5.56 19.85
C LEU A 280 -18.29 -6.76 19.73
N LEU A 281 -18.55 -7.22 18.50
CA LEU A 281 -19.40 -8.38 18.25
C LEU A 281 -18.81 -9.65 18.87
N GLU A 282 -17.50 -9.86 18.80
CA GLU A 282 -16.82 -11.01 19.40
C GLU A 282 -16.97 -11.08 20.91
N LYS A 283 -17.01 -9.94 21.61
CA LYS A 283 -17.27 -9.91 23.07
C LYS A 283 -18.62 -10.52 23.44
N HIS A 284 -19.58 -10.57 22.52
CA HIS A 284 -20.89 -11.18 22.70
C HIS A 284 -20.96 -12.64 22.23
N THR A 285 -20.02 -13.09 21.42
CA THR A 285 -20.11 -14.38 20.72
C THR A 285 -19.02 -15.37 21.12
N LEU A 286 -17.83 -14.88 21.50
CA LEU A 286 -16.70 -15.73 21.88
C LEU A 286 -16.64 -15.92 23.40
N THR A 287 -16.24 -17.12 23.82
CA THR A 287 -15.91 -17.38 25.23
C THR A 287 -14.61 -16.68 25.62
N LYS A 288 -14.40 -16.50 26.94
CA LYS A 288 -13.15 -15.91 27.49
C LYS A 288 -11.90 -16.57 26.93
N TRP A 289 -11.87 -17.89 26.85
CA TRP A 289 -10.70 -18.63 26.38
C TRP A 289 -10.46 -18.49 24.87
N GLN A 290 -11.54 -18.43 24.09
CA GLN A 290 -11.43 -18.15 22.65
C GLN A 290 -10.88 -16.76 22.39
N GLN A 291 -11.33 -15.75 23.12
CA GLN A 291 -10.79 -14.38 23.01
C GLN A 291 -9.31 -14.35 23.37
N TYR A 292 -8.93 -14.95 24.49
CA TYR A 292 -7.53 -15.00 24.95
C TYR A 292 -6.61 -15.65 23.90
N GLN A 293 -6.96 -16.83 23.39
CA GLN A 293 -6.16 -17.52 22.38
C GLN A 293 -6.07 -16.71 21.07
N LYS A 294 -7.17 -16.10 20.66
CA LYS A 294 -7.19 -15.26 19.48
C LYS A 294 -6.26 -14.06 19.61
N GLU A 295 -6.25 -13.37 20.74
CA GLU A 295 -5.36 -12.24 21.01
C GLU A 295 -3.89 -12.62 20.91
N GLN A 296 -3.51 -13.80 21.42
CA GLN A 296 -2.15 -14.33 21.31
C GLN A 296 -1.73 -14.59 19.84
N LEU A 297 -2.68 -15.10 19.01
CA LEU A 297 -2.40 -15.42 17.61
C LEU A 297 -2.38 -14.19 16.69
N SER A 298 -3.00 -13.09 17.12
CA SER A 298 -3.16 -11.88 16.30
C SER A 298 -2.21 -10.72 16.65
N SER A 299 -1.39 -10.89 17.67
CA SER A 299 -0.43 -9.90 18.19
C SER A 299 0.87 -9.79 17.37
#